data_ac8c259b45891619f2e7bcd31cbeba22
#
_entry.id   ac8c259b45891619f2e7bcd31cbeba22
#
_cell.length_a   1.000
_cell.length_b   1.000
_cell.length_c   1.000
_cell.angle_alpha   90.00
_cell.angle_beta   90.00
_cell.angle_gamma   90.00
#
_symmetry.space_group_name_H-M   'P 1'
#
loop_
_entity.id
_entity.type
_entity.pdbx_description
1 polymer ?
#
loop_
_entity_poly.entity_id
_entity_poly.type
_entity_poly.pdbx_seq_one_letter_code
_entity_poly.pdbx_strand_id
1 'polypeptide(L)'
;MACNRIDQPFNRRHFLSAAGAGFGAVALSALTNEPLLAQASANPTLPKIPHRWGKAKNVIFLFMEGGPSHLDLFDPKPLLNKLAGKPLPESFDRPVTAMGEVNSPLLESKRQWNQHGQSGLWISDWLPNHSRIADELCVIRSCVSDGINHAGGVCQMNTGSVFGGRPSLGSWVSYGLGTENQSLPGFVVIKDTSAMVVNGTRCWGNGFMPATHQGVLLENGPEPIANLKPRASKIEQAEDLKLSFLQSLNQRHLQGRESNSELEARIRSYELAANMQMHAPESVDLEKEPASTKALY
;
A
#
# COMPACT_ATOMS: atom_id res chain seq x y z
N MET A 1 8.84 -46.19 -37.66
CA MET A 1 7.79 -46.18 -36.62
C MET A 1 7.30 -44.76 -36.50
N ALA A 2 6.16 -44.43 -37.07
CA ALA A 2 5.58 -43.11 -37.09
C ALA A 2 4.73 -42.92 -35.83
N CYS A 3 5.07 -41.91 -35.03
CA CYS A 3 4.31 -41.53 -33.86
C CYS A 3 3.10 -40.71 -34.30
N ASN A 4 1.94 -41.34 -34.29
CA ASN A 4 0.65 -40.71 -34.62
C ASN A 4 0.23 -39.84 -33.41
N ARG A 5 0.59 -38.57 -33.38
CA ARG A 5 -0.05 -37.55 -32.50
C ARG A 5 -1.35 -37.12 -33.16
N ILE A 6 -2.45 -37.62 -32.65
CA ILE A 6 -3.77 -37.11 -32.97
C ILE A 6 -3.91 -35.77 -32.25
N ASP A 7 -3.72 -34.69 -32.99
CA ASP A 7 -4.07 -33.33 -32.54
C ASP A 7 -5.62 -33.26 -32.49
N GLN A 8 -6.17 -33.47 -31.31
CA GLN A 8 -7.59 -33.18 -31.11
C GLN A 8 -7.79 -31.66 -31.12
N PRO A 9 -8.68 -31.12 -31.94
CA PRO A 9 -8.91 -29.68 -31.98
C PRO A 9 -9.48 -29.23 -30.65
N PHE A 10 -8.84 -28.24 -30.07
CA PHE A 10 -9.25 -27.55 -28.83
C PHE A 10 -10.63 -26.93 -29.07
N ASN A 11 -11.70 -27.59 -28.66
CA ASN A 11 -13.04 -27.04 -28.80
C ASN A 11 -13.45 -26.30 -27.49
N ARG A 12 -14.37 -25.32 -27.61
CA ARG A 12 -14.84 -24.51 -26.48
C ARG A 12 -15.42 -25.36 -25.34
N ARG A 13 -16.02 -26.52 -25.65
CA ARG A 13 -16.59 -27.44 -24.66
C ARG A 13 -15.48 -28.09 -23.82
N HIS A 14 -14.38 -28.47 -24.46
CA HIS A 14 -13.22 -29.04 -23.76
C HIS A 14 -12.52 -28.02 -22.87
N PHE A 15 -12.42 -26.76 -23.34
CA PHE A 15 -11.92 -25.65 -22.52
C PHE A 15 -12.81 -25.40 -21.30
N LEU A 16 -14.12 -25.34 -21.47
CA LEU A 16 -15.05 -25.12 -20.37
C LEU A 16 -15.09 -26.28 -19.37
N SER A 17 -14.98 -27.51 -19.83
CA SER A 17 -14.94 -28.69 -18.93
C SER A 17 -13.62 -28.75 -18.15
N ALA A 18 -12.49 -28.43 -18.80
CA ALA A 18 -11.18 -28.36 -18.11
C ALA A 18 -11.08 -27.20 -17.15
N ALA A 19 -11.59 -26.01 -17.53
CA ALA A 19 -11.66 -24.86 -16.66
C ALA A 19 -12.64 -25.07 -15.48
N GLY A 20 -13.80 -25.66 -15.73
CA GLY A 20 -14.78 -25.98 -14.69
C GLY A 20 -14.28 -27.03 -13.69
N ALA A 21 -13.55 -28.03 -14.14
CA ALA A 21 -12.89 -29.01 -13.26
C ALA A 21 -11.78 -28.38 -12.42
N GLY A 22 -11.02 -27.41 -12.98
CA GLY A 22 -9.99 -26.68 -12.26
C GLY A 22 -10.59 -25.82 -11.14
N PHE A 23 -11.61 -25.02 -11.42
CA PHE A 23 -12.31 -24.22 -10.41
C PHE A 23 -13.07 -25.08 -9.40
N GLY A 24 -13.71 -26.17 -9.84
CA GLY A 24 -14.36 -27.12 -8.95
C GLY A 24 -13.39 -27.83 -8.01
N ALA A 25 -12.21 -28.20 -8.48
CA ALA A 25 -11.16 -28.78 -7.65
C ALA A 25 -10.59 -27.79 -6.65
N VAL A 26 -10.40 -26.53 -7.04
CA VAL A 26 -9.96 -25.46 -6.12
C VAL A 26 -11.05 -25.17 -5.08
N ALA A 27 -12.30 -25.09 -5.48
CA ALA A 27 -13.42 -24.91 -4.55
C ALA A 27 -13.58 -26.10 -3.59
N LEU A 28 -13.45 -27.32 -4.08
CA LEU A 28 -13.50 -28.52 -3.25
C LEU A 28 -12.32 -28.61 -2.29
N SER A 29 -11.10 -28.27 -2.75
CA SER A 29 -9.92 -28.24 -1.88
C SER A 29 -10.03 -27.14 -0.81
N ALA A 30 -10.67 -26.01 -1.12
CA ALA A 30 -10.97 -24.97 -0.15
C ALA A 30 -12.02 -25.42 0.87
N LEU A 31 -13.01 -26.18 0.46
CA LEU A 31 -14.04 -26.73 1.34
C LEU A 31 -13.56 -27.91 2.20
N THR A 32 -12.61 -28.70 1.69
CA THR A 32 -12.06 -29.85 2.43
C THR A 32 -10.89 -29.50 3.34
N ASN A 33 -10.26 -28.35 3.16
CA ASN A 33 -9.23 -27.83 4.06
C ASN A 33 -9.87 -27.05 5.24
N GLU A 34 -10.56 -27.78 6.11
CA GLU A 34 -11.10 -27.21 7.36
C GLU A 34 -10.09 -26.37 8.18
N PRO A 35 -8.77 -26.72 8.27
CA PRO A 35 -7.83 -25.89 8.99
C PRO A 35 -7.63 -24.50 8.40
N LEU A 36 -7.73 -24.36 7.05
CA LEU A 36 -7.61 -23.05 6.38
C LEU A 36 -8.85 -22.17 6.60
N LEU A 37 -10.04 -22.78 6.64
CA LEU A 37 -11.28 -22.05 6.93
C LEU A 37 -11.41 -21.71 8.42
N ALA A 38 -10.96 -22.61 9.31
CA ALA A 38 -10.93 -22.36 10.75
C ALA A 38 -9.91 -21.25 11.14
N GLN A 39 -8.76 -21.17 10.46
CA GLN A 39 -7.82 -20.07 10.65
C GLN A 39 -8.34 -18.73 10.12
N ALA A 40 -9.13 -18.73 9.04
CA ALA A 40 -9.75 -17.52 8.51
C ALA A 40 -10.76 -16.91 9.49
N SER A 41 -11.37 -17.72 10.38
CA SER A 41 -12.34 -17.26 11.37
C SER A 41 -11.72 -16.75 12.69
N ALA A 42 -10.48 -17.14 13.03
CA ALA A 42 -9.91 -16.84 14.34
C ALA A 42 -9.37 -15.41 14.50
N ASN A 43 -8.59 -14.90 13.55
CA ASN A 43 -8.10 -13.51 13.51
C ASN A 43 -7.52 -13.19 12.11
N PRO A 44 -8.17 -12.33 11.30
CA PRO A 44 -7.74 -12.05 9.94
C PRO A 44 -6.38 -11.34 9.85
N THR A 45 -5.88 -10.77 10.93
CA THR A 45 -4.60 -10.05 10.98
C THR A 45 -3.42 -10.91 11.44
N LEU A 46 -3.65 -12.17 11.85
CA LEU A 46 -2.55 -13.06 12.21
C LEU A 46 -1.61 -13.31 11.02
N PRO A 47 -0.33 -13.59 11.28
CA PRO A 47 0.63 -13.95 10.24
C PRO A 47 0.12 -15.12 9.40
N LYS A 48 0.22 -14.98 8.08
CA LYS A 48 -0.20 -15.99 7.10
C LYS A 48 1.02 -16.61 6.45
N ILE A 49 0.91 -17.89 6.11
CA ILE A 49 1.98 -18.59 5.38
C ILE A 49 2.02 -18.02 3.95
N PRO A 50 3.13 -17.39 3.53
CA PRO A 50 3.25 -16.86 2.18
C PRO A 50 3.42 -17.99 1.16
N HIS A 51 2.95 -17.79 -0.07
CA HIS A 51 3.16 -18.74 -1.17
C HIS A 51 4.64 -18.93 -1.52
N ARG A 52 5.47 -17.93 -1.23
CA ARG A 52 6.92 -17.95 -1.33
C ARG A 52 7.52 -17.22 -0.15
N TRP A 53 8.55 -17.79 0.45
CA TRP A 53 9.26 -17.15 1.53
C TRP A 53 10.03 -15.94 1.01
N GLY A 54 9.65 -14.76 1.47
CA GLY A 54 10.35 -13.51 1.19
C GLY A 54 11.49 -13.29 2.20
N LYS A 55 12.51 -12.53 1.79
CA LYS A 55 13.58 -12.08 2.70
C LYS A 55 13.17 -10.82 3.47
N ALA A 56 12.33 -9.98 2.86
CA ALA A 56 11.86 -8.74 3.46
C ALA A 56 10.83 -9.02 4.56
N LYS A 57 11.02 -8.41 5.71
CA LYS A 57 10.10 -8.49 6.86
C LYS A 57 9.19 -7.28 6.96
N ASN A 58 9.63 -6.14 6.46
CA ASN A 58 8.92 -4.87 6.53
C ASN A 58 8.88 -4.23 5.14
N VAL A 59 7.82 -3.46 4.88
CA VAL A 59 7.65 -2.67 3.66
C VAL A 59 7.50 -1.21 4.06
N ILE A 60 8.34 -0.34 3.51
CA ILE A 60 8.22 1.11 3.65
C ILE A 60 7.93 1.67 2.25
N PHE A 61 6.78 2.30 2.09
CA PHE A 61 6.38 2.95 0.85
C PHE A 61 6.53 4.45 0.97
N LEU A 62 7.61 5.00 0.40
CA LEU A 62 7.88 6.43 0.39
C LEU A 62 7.21 7.05 -0.84
N PHE A 63 6.06 7.64 -0.64
CA PHE A 63 5.28 8.26 -1.70
C PHE A 63 5.45 9.76 -1.73
N MET A 64 5.94 10.28 -2.85
CA MET A 64 6.06 11.72 -3.10
C MET A 64 4.81 12.19 -3.86
N GLU A 65 3.89 12.83 -3.15
CA GLU A 65 2.68 13.40 -3.72
C GLU A 65 3.01 14.53 -4.70
N GLY A 66 2.20 14.64 -5.75
CA GLY A 66 2.38 15.64 -6.79
C GLY A 66 3.31 15.21 -7.94
N GLY A 67 4.07 14.14 -7.75
CA GLY A 67 4.89 13.51 -8.79
C GLY A 67 6.11 14.36 -9.19
N PRO A 68 7.29 14.08 -8.64
CA PRO A 68 8.51 14.71 -9.12
C PRO A 68 8.77 14.33 -10.57
N SER A 69 9.38 15.24 -11.33
CA SER A 69 9.72 15.02 -12.73
C SER A 69 10.73 13.88 -12.89
N HIS A 70 10.30 12.73 -13.38
CA HIS A 70 11.20 11.58 -13.62
C HIS A 70 12.31 11.92 -14.62
N LEU A 71 12.04 12.85 -15.57
CA LEU A 71 13.00 13.35 -16.54
C LEU A 71 14.14 14.17 -15.92
N ASP A 72 13.99 14.60 -14.68
CA ASP A 72 14.98 15.35 -13.92
C ASP A 72 15.61 14.53 -12.79
N LEU A 73 15.27 13.27 -12.63
CA LEU A 73 15.73 12.42 -11.51
C LEU A 73 16.56 11.20 -11.98
N PHE A 74 15.95 10.26 -12.71
CA PHE A 74 16.57 8.98 -13.09
C PHE A 74 16.53 8.67 -14.57
N ASP A 75 15.88 9.50 -15.39
CA ASP A 75 15.61 9.18 -16.79
C ASP A 75 16.05 10.32 -17.74
N PRO A 76 17.36 10.47 -18.00
CA PRO A 76 17.86 11.52 -18.86
C PRO A 76 17.33 11.38 -20.29
N LYS A 77 16.86 12.49 -20.88
CA LYS A 77 16.37 12.57 -22.24
C LYS A 77 17.17 13.59 -23.05
N PRO A 78 18.35 13.23 -23.59
CA PRO A 78 19.18 14.17 -24.36
C PRO A 78 18.46 14.80 -25.56
N LEU A 79 17.49 14.07 -26.13
CA LEU A 79 16.68 14.59 -27.24
C LEU A 79 15.80 15.77 -26.81
N LEU A 80 15.30 15.73 -25.57
CA LEU A 80 14.50 16.82 -25.02
C LEU A 80 15.27 18.15 -25.03
N ASN A 81 16.56 18.13 -24.64
CA ASN A 81 17.41 19.31 -24.66
C ASN A 81 17.70 19.79 -26.09
N LYS A 82 17.85 18.87 -27.06
CA LYS A 82 18.02 19.22 -28.47
C LYS A 82 16.77 19.86 -29.08
N LEU A 83 15.60 19.53 -28.59
CA LEU A 83 14.31 20.04 -29.07
C LEU A 83 13.76 21.18 -28.21
N ALA A 84 14.51 21.63 -27.22
CA ALA A 84 14.08 22.72 -26.33
C ALA A 84 13.65 23.96 -27.12
N GLY A 85 12.54 24.58 -26.70
CA GLY A 85 11.94 25.73 -27.38
C GLY A 85 11.16 25.41 -28.64
N LYS A 86 11.14 24.16 -29.10
CA LYS A 86 10.36 23.71 -30.27
C LYS A 86 9.11 22.98 -29.83
N PRO A 87 8.05 22.96 -30.67
CA PRO A 87 6.90 22.11 -30.41
C PRO A 87 7.27 20.63 -30.48
N LEU A 88 6.47 19.76 -29.88
CA LEU A 88 6.63 18.31 -29.99
C LEU A 88 6.59 17.89 -31.47
N PRO A 89 7.58 17.13 -31.97
CA PRO A 89 7.59 16.67 -33.36
C PRO A 89 6.34 15.81 -33.66
N GLU A 90 5.87 15.88 -34.93
CA GLU A 90 4.70 15.11 -35.40
C GLU A 90 4.90 13.59 -35.34
N SER A 91 6.13 13.12 -35.25
CA SER A 91 6.46 11.70 -35.10
C SER A 91 6.10 11.13 -33.71
N PHE A 92 5.75 11.98 -32.74
CA PHE A 92 5.28 11.58 -31.43
C PHE A 92 3.75 11.72 -31.35
N ASP A 93 3.11 10.79 -30.69
CA ASP A 93 1.70 10.91 -30.36
C ASP A 93 1.48 12.15 -29.49
N ARG A 94 0.41 12.87 -29.75
CA ARG A 94 0.07 14.06 -28.97
C ARG A 94 -0.32 13.65 -27.55
N PRO A 95 0.33 14.22 -26.52
CA PRO A 95 0.01 13.88 -25.14
C PRO A 95 -1.37 14.40 -24.78
N VAL A 96 -2.08 13.62 -23.99
CA VAL A 96 -3.27 14.10 -23.29
C VAL A 96 -2.81 14.80 -22.01
N THR A 97 -3.10 16.09 -21.89
CA THR A 97 -2.72 16.88 -20.72
C THR A 97 -3.96 17.30 -19.94
N ALA A 98 -3.81 17.50 -18.63
CA ALA A 98 -4.92 17.87 -17.75
C ALA A 98 -5.56 19.22 -18.12
N MET A 99 -4.77 20.12 -18.71
CA MET A 99 -5.21 21.47 -19.09
C MET A 99 -5.49 21.63 -20.60
N GLY A 100 -5.37 20.55 -21.37
CA GLY A 100 -5.56 20.59 -22.82
C GLY A 100 -4.42 21.23 -23.62
N GLU A 101 -3.32 21.56 -22.99
CA GLU A 101 -2.16 22.16 -23.62
C GLU A 101 -1.40 21.12 -24.45
N VAL A 102 -1.40 21.30 -25.78
CA VAL A 102 -0.75 20.35 -26.71
C VAL A 102 0.31 20.97 -27.59
N ASN A 103 0.43 22.31 -27.59
CA ASN A 103 1.33 23.06 -28.48
C ASN A 103 2.41 23.85 -27.74
N SER A 104 2.51 23.68 -26.43
CA SER A 104 3.56 24.30 -25.64
C SER A 104 4.95 23.84 -26.11
N PRO A 105 5.96 24.75 -26.19
CA PRO A 105 7.32 24.36 -26.53
C PRO A 105 7.91 23.43 -25.46
N LEU A 106 8.75 22.50 -25.91
CA LEU A 106 9.45 21.57 -25.02
C LEU A 106 10.41 22.31 -24.12
N LEU A 107 10.45 21.93 -22.85
CA LEU A 107 11.36 22.47 -21.85
C LEU A 107 12.61 21.60 -21.76
N GLU A 108 13.78 22.22 -21.76
CA GLU A 108 15.04 21.51 -21.50
C GLU A 108 15.17 21.08 -20.02
N SER A 109 15.82 19.95 -19.79
CA SER A 109 16.28 19.63 -18.44
C SER A 109 17.60 20.34 -18.16
N LYS A 110 17.66 21.09 -17.05
CA LYS A 110 18.86 21.79 -16.58
C LYS A 110 19.73 20.94 -15.66
N ARG A 111 19.43 19.65 -15.57
CA ARG A 111 20.12 18.72 -14.66
C ARG A 111 21.47 18.29 -15.24
N GLN A 112 22.39 18.08 -14.33
CA GLN A 112 23.63 17.39 -14.63
C GLN A 112 23.46 15.90 -14.33
N TRP A 113 23.96 15.07 -15.20
CA TRP A 113 23.77 13.63 -15.18
C TRP A 113 25.08 12.90 -15.10
N ASN A 114 25.18 11.98 -14.14
CA ASN A 114 26.33 11.10 -14.01
C ASN A 114 25.86 9.66 -13.82
N GLN A 115 26.70 8.70 -14.23
CA GLN A 115 26.52 7.31 -13.89
C GLN A 115 27.12 7.03 -12.51
N HIS A 116 26.41 6.27 -11.70
CA HIS A 116 26.80 5.93 -10.34
C HIS A 116 26.75 4.43 -10.10
N GLY A 117 27.60 3.97 -9.13
CA GLY A 117 27.72 2.57 -8.77
C GLY A 117 28.31 1.69 -9.87
N GLN A 118 28.39 0.38 -9.59
CA GLN A 118 28.79 -0.63 -10.58
C GLN A 118 27.70 -0.89 -11.61
N SER A 119 26.44 -0.65 -11.22
CA SER A 119 25.28 -0.74 -12.11
C SER A 119 25.27 0.31 -13.23
N GLY A 120 26.04 1.40 -13.10
CA GLY A 120 26.05 2.50 -14.05
C GLY A 120 24.71 3.26 -14.14
N LEU A 121 23.95 3.29 -13.03
CA LEU A 121 22.65 3.95 -12.98
C LEU A 121 22.81 5.45 -13.19
N TRP A 122 22.06 6.01 -14.17
CA TRP A 122 21.99 7.44 -14.38
C TRP A 122 21.16 8.11 -13.27
N ILE A 123 21.81 9.05 -12.57
CA ILE A 123 21.17 9.82 -11.49
C ILE A 123 21.54 11.30 -11.70
N SER A 124 20.56 12.18 -11.49
CA SER A 124 20.79 13.62 -11.61
C SER A 124 21.43 14.20 -10.36
N ASP A 125 21.96 15.41 -10.49
CA ASP A 125 22.55 16.22 -9.42
C ASP A 125 21.57 16.56 -8.28
N TRP A 126 20.27 16.36 -8.48
CA TRP A 126 19.24 16.55 -7.44
C TRP A 126 19.17 15.43 -6.41
N LEU A 127 19.79 14.30 -6.70
CA LEU A 127 19.70 13.10 -5.86
C LEU A 127 21.06 12.66 -5.29
N PRO A 128 21.80 13.55 -4.58
CA PRO A 128 23.16 13.25 -4.11
C PRO A 128 23.22 12.10 -3.10
N ASN A 129 22.16 11.88 -2.34
CA ASN A 129 22.10 10.76 -1.40
C ASN A 129 21.78 9.44 -2.08
N HIS A 130 20.93 9.43 -3.12
CA HIS A 130 20.63 8.25 -3.90
C HIS A 130 21.83 7.77 -4.71
N SER A 131 22.71 8.69 -5.13
CA SER A 131 23.93 8.32 -5.84
C SER A 131 24.88 7.44 -5.02
N ARG A 132 24.83 7.53 -3.69
CA ARG A 132 25.66 6.72 -2.77
C ARG A 132 25.17 5.28 -2.65
N ILE A 133 23.91 5.02 -2.94
CA ILE A 133 23.26 3.71 -2.84
C ILE A 133 22.79 3.21 -4.21
N ALA A 134 23.44 3.68 -5.30
CA ALA A 134 22.99 3.40 -6.66
C ALA A 134 22.88 1.90 -6.97
N ASP A 135 23.78 1.07 -6.43
CA ASP A 135 23.79 -0.36 -6.64
C ASP A 135 22.70 -1.11 -5.86
N GLU A 136 22.07 -0.46 -4.90
CA GLU A 136 20.95 -0.99 -4.12
C GLU A 136 19.59 -0.59 -4.71
N LEU A 137 19.59 0.28 -5.73
CA LEU A 137 18.37 0.80 -6.34
C LEU A 137 17.96 -0.03 -7.56
N CYS A 138 16.65 -0.32 -7.63
CA CYS A 138 16.01 -0.82 -8.84
C CYS A 138 15.07 0.25 -9.38
N VAL A 139 15.44 0.88 -10.50
CA VAL A 139 14.66 1.97 -11.12
C VAL A 139 13.83 1.43 -12.29
N ILE A 140 12.50 1.50 -12.16
CA ILE A 140 11.56 1.10 -13.20
C ILE A 140 11.08 2.34 -13.96
N ARG A 141 11.63 2.56 -15.15
CA ARG A 141 11.34 3.75 -15.98
C ARG A 141 10.10 3.61 -16.88
N SER A 142 9.56 2.41 -16.99
CA SER A 142 8.46 2.08 -17.90
C SER A 142 7.08 2.09 -17.26
N CYS A 143 6.96 2.59 -16.02
CA CYS A 143 5.67 2.71 -15.38
C CYS A 143 4.84 3.81 -16.05
N VAL A 144 3.58 3.49 -16.37
CA VAL A 144 2.60 4.41 -16.97
C VAL A 144 1.37 4.45 -16.08
N SER A 145 0.80 5.64 -15.92
CA SER A 145 -0.43 5.85 -15.16
C SER A 145 -1.51 6.45 -16.06
N ASP A 146 -2.76 6.01 -15.89
CA ASP A 146 -3.92 6.59 -16.56
C ASP A 146 -4.42 7.88 -15.88
N GLY A 147 -3.83 8.22 -14.73
CA GLY A 147 -4.17 9.41 -13.97
C GLY A 147 -3.60 10.68 -14.60
N ILE A 148 -4.39 11.39 -15.38
CA ILE A 148 -3.98 12.62 -16.07
C ILE A 148 -3.76 13.79 -15.10
N ASN A 149 -4.45 13.80 -13.97
CA ASN A 149 -4.34 14.83 -12.92
C ASN A 149 -3.86 14.24 -11.60
N HIS A 150 -3.53 15.12 -10.64
CA HIS A 150 -3.04 14.69 -9.33
C HIS A 150 -3.97 13.70 -8.64
N ALA A 151 -5.28 13.93 -8.65
CA ALA A 151 -6.24 13.07 -7.95
C ALA A 151 -6.25 11.64 -8.51
N GLY A 152 -6.34 11.49 -9.83
CA GLY A 152 -6.28 10.19 -10.49
C GLY A 152 -4.92 9.51 -10.32
N GLY A 153 -3.83 10.24 -10.53
CA GLY A 153 -2.46 9.71 -10.42
C GLY A 153 -2.12 9.26 -9.00
N VAL A 154 -2.41 10.07 -7.98
CA VAL A 154 -2.21 9.73 -6.56
C VAL A 154 -3.02 8.48 -6.18
N CYS A 155 -4.29 8.44 -6.58
CA CYS A 155 -5.12 7.29 -6.31
C CYS A 155 -4.58 6.02 -6.96
N GLN A 156 -4.19 6.09 -8.23
CA GLN A 156 -3.65 4.92 -8.96
C GLN A 156 -2.35 4.41 -8.38
N MET A 157 -1.42 5.28 -8.01
CA MET A 157 -0.15 4.87 -7.39
C MET A 157 -0.34 4.16 -6.05
N ASN A 158 -1.35 4.54 -5.27
CA ASN A 158 -1.60 3.96 -3.96
C ASN A 158 -2.52 2.72 -4.00
N THR A 159 -3.42 2.63 -4.99
CA THR A 159 -4.49 1.62 -5.00
C THR A 159 -4.57 0.80 -6.28
N GLY A 160 -3.79 1.13 -7.31
CA GLY A 160 -3.86 0.52 -8.63
C GLY A 160 -5.05 0.96 -9.48
N SER A 161 -5.78 2.02 -9.09
CA SER A 161 -6.94 2.54 -9.83
C SER A 161 -7.02 4.05 -9.73
N VAL A 162 -7.42 4.72 -10.81
CA VAL A 162 -7.70 6.16 -10.80
C VAL A 162 -8.94 6.52 -9.98
N PHE A 163 -9.77 5.53 -9.68
CA PHE A 163 -10.99 5.71 -8.88
C PHE A 163 -10.80 5.14 -7.47
N GLY A 164 -11.35 5.83 -6.47
CA GLY A 164 -11.37 5.34 -5.09
C GLY A 164 -12.20 4.06 -4.91
N GLY A 165 -12.06 3.42 -3.75
CA GLY A 165 -12.82 2.21 -3.38
C GLY A 165 -12.04 0.90 -3.56
N ARG A 166 -10.81 0.96 -4.05
CA ARG A 166 -9.89 -0.19 -4.07
C ARG A 166 -8.95 -0.16 -2.87
N PRO A 167 -8.51 -1.32 -2.38
CA PRO A 167 -7.56 -1.39 -1.28
C PRO A 167 -6.20 -0.79 -1.67
N SER A 168 -5.59 -0.11 -0.73
CA SER A 168 -4.22 0.40 -0.87
C SER A 168 -3.18 -0.70 -0.81
N LEU A 169 -1.94 -0.40 -1.22
CA LEU A 169 -0.81 -1.33 -1.12
C LEU A 169 -0.66 -1.91 0.29
N GLY A 170 -0.69 -1.06 1.32
CA GLY A 170 -0.57 -1.50 2.71
C GLY A 170 -1.73 -2.40 3.15
N SER A 171 -2.95 -2.13 2.67
CA SER A 171 -4.11 -3.00 2.92
C SER A 171 -3.93 -4.37 2.28
N TRP A 172 -3.40 -4.45 1.06
CA TRP A 172 -3.09 -5.71 0.39
C TRP A 172 -2.01 -6.51 1.13
N VAL A 173 -0.95 -5.83 1.60
CA VAL A 173 0.12 -6.47 2.39
C VAL A 173 -0.44 -7.03 3.70
N SER A 174 -1.20 -6.21 4.44
CA SER A 174 -1.84 -6.62 5.69
C SER A 174 -2.83 -7.77 5.48
N TYR A 175 -3.63 -7.73 4.41
CA TYR A 175 -4.58 -8.78 4.09
C TYR A 175 -3.88 -10.09 3.68
N GLY A 176 -2.85 -10.01 2.85
CA GLY A 176 -2.16 -11.17 2.31
C GLY A 176 -1.20 -11.86 3.28
N LEU A 177 -0.51 -11.10 4.11
CA LEU A 177 0.56 -11.60 4.99
C LEU A 177 0.22 -11.52 6.48
N GLY A 178 -0.73 -10.68 6.86
CA GLY A 178 -1.02 -10.42 8.27
C GLY A 178 0.05 -9.56 8.94
N THR A 179 0.10 -9.58 10.27
CA THR A 179 1.09 -8.90 11.09
C THR A 179 1.52 -9.76 12.26
N GLU A 180 2.80 -9.72 12.62
CA GLU A 180 3.34 -10.39 13.81
C GLU A 180 2.92 -9.68 15.10
N ASN A 181 2.76 -8.36 15.04
CA ASN A 181 2.35 -7.56 16.19
C ASN A 181 0.83 -7.41 16.24
N GLN A 182 0.22 -7.92 17.31
CA GLN A 182 -1.22 -7.85 17.53
C GLN A 182 -1.66 -6.66 18.41
N SER A 183 -0.70 -5.91 18.96
CA SER A 183 -0.95 -4.75 19.82
C SER A 183 -0.82 -3.41 19.10
N LEU A 184 -0.17 -3.42 17.93
CA LEU A 184 0.02 -2.25 17.09
C LEU A 184 -0.53 -2.51 15.69
N PRO A 185 -0.92 -1.45 14.94
CA PRO A 185 -1.43 -1.62 13.60
C PRO A 185 -0.36 -2.19 12.66
N GLY A 186 -0.72 -3.18 11.85
CA GLY A 186 0.16 -3.76 10.84
C GLY A 186 0.41 -2.84 9.64
N PHE A 187 -0.41 -1.81 9.47
CA PHE A 187 -0.27 -0.80 8.44
C PHE A 187 -0.38 0.59 9.03
N VAL A 188 0.71 1.33 9.00
CA VAL A 188 0.82 2.70 9.52
C VAL A 188 1.05 3.66 8.37
N VAL A 189 0.40 4.80 8.42
CA VAL A 189 0.55 5.90 7.46
C VAL A 189 1.12 7.10 8.21
N ILE A 190 2.22 7.64 7.73
CA ILE A 190 2.83 8.86 8.26
C ILE A 190 2.67 9.94 7.21
N LYS A 191 2.08 11.06 7.61
CA LYS A 191 1.86 12.21 6.76
C LYS A 191 2.95 13.26 7.08
N ASP A 192 3.65 13.71 6.05
CA ASP A 192 4.75 14.67 6.21
C ASP A 192 4.24 16.06 6.62
N THR A 193 3.14 16.51 6.05
CA THR A 193 2.63 17.87 6.27
C THR A 193 1.25 17.88 6.92
N SER A 194 0.87 19.02 7.51
CA SER A 194 -0.51 19.29 7.95
C SER A 194 -1.47 19.48 6.76
N ALA A 195 -0.96 19.61 5.54
CA ALA A 195 -1.77 19.75 4.35
C ALA A 195 -2.62 18.50 4.09
N MET A 196 -3.77 18.72 3.49
CA MET A 196 -4.63 17.62 3.08
C MET A 196 -4.00 16.87 1.91
N VAL A 197 -3.79 15.58 2.07
CA VAL A 197 -3.39 14.68 0.98
C VAL A 197 -4.51 14.62 -0.06
N VAL A 198 -4.17 14.73 -1.33
CA VAL A 198 -5.14 14.59 -2.42
C VAL A 198 -5.82 13.23 -2.32
N ASN A 199 -7.15 13.18 -2.39
CA ASN A 199 -8.01 12.02 -2.11
C ASN A 199 -8.05 11.54 -0.66
N GLY A 200 -7.25 12.11 0.25
CA GLY A 200 -7.29 11.79 1.68
C GLY A 200 -7.16 10.30 1.98
N THR A 201 -7.98 9.84 2.90
CA THR A 201 -7.98 8.44 3.39
C THR A 201 -8.24 7.39 2.30
N ARG A 202 -8.72 7.77 1.12
CA ARG A 202 -8.89 6.84 -0.01
C ARG A 202 -7.56 6.25 -0.49
N CYS A 203 -6.45 6.96 -0.25
CA CYS A 203 -5.12 6.52 -0.67
C CYS A 203 -4.52 5.43 0.23
N TRP A 204 -5.00 5.28 1.47
CA TRP A 204 -4.57 4.25 2.42
C TRP A 204 -5.73 3.47 3.04
N GLY A 205 -6.90 3.55 2.43
CA GLY A 205 -8.09 2.84 2.87
C GLY A 205 -8.06 1.36 2.52
N ASN A 206 -8.92 0.62 3.20
CA ASN A 206 -9.13 -0.80 2.97
C ASN A 206 -9.93 -1.11 1.69
N GLY A 207 -10.56 -0.10 1.05
CA GLY A 207 -11.43 -0.32 -0.10
C GLY A 207 -12.56 -1.30 0.20
N PHE A 208 -12.63 -2.38 -0.57
CA PHE A 208 -13.61 -3.46 -0.39
C PHE A 208 -13.17 -4.54 0.63
N MET A 209 -11.98 -4.41 1.23
CA MET A 209 -11.51 -5.35 2.26
C MET A 209 -12.09 -5.00 3.63
N PRO A 210 -12.05 -5.93 4.60
CA PRO A 210 -12.42 -5.66 5.98
C PRO A 210 -11.64 -4.49 6.57
N ALA A 211 -12.30 -3.67 7.40
CA ALA A 211 -11.72 -2.44 7.96
C ALA A 211 -10.46 -2.66 8.83
N THR A 212 -10.23 -3.87 9.32
CA THR A 212 -9.02 -4.24 10.06
C THR A 212 -7.72 -4.09 9.26
N HIS A 213 -7.82 -4.00 7.93
CA HIS A 213 -6.67 -3.82 7.02
C HIS A 213 -6.47 -2.37 6.59
N GLN A 214 -7.22 -1.43 7.15
CA GLN A 214 -7.05 -0.01 6.88
C GLN A 214 -5.80 0.54 7.56
N GLY A 215 -5.13 1.49 6.90
CA GLY A 215 -3.99 2.19 7.47
C GLY A 215 -4.39 3.10 8.64
N VAL A 216 -3.58 3.08 9.69
CA VAL A 216 -3.71 3.98 10.85
C VAL A 216 -2.81 5.19 10.61
N LEU A 217 -3.42 6.37 10.56
CA LEU A 217 -2.71 7.62 10.34
C LEU A 217 -2.00 8.05 11.63
N LEU A 218 -0.71 8.34 11.51
CA LEU A 218 0.07 9.09 12.49
C LEU A 218 0.23 10.53 11.99
N GLU A 219 -0.16 11.48 12.82
CA GLU A 219 -0.03 12.89 12.52
C GLU A 219 1.21 13.48 13.20
N ASN A 220 1.77 14.54 12.60
CA ASN A 220 2.85 15.29 13.23
C ASN A 220 2.29 16.12 14.38
N GLY A 221 2.98 16.09 15.51
CA GLY A 221 2.61 16.90 16.66
C GLY A 221 2.63 16.13 17.99
N PRO A 222 2.18 16.76 19.07
CA PRO A 222 2.22 16.19 20.42
C PRO A 222 1.25 15.01 20.64
N GLU A 223 0.27 14.86 19.76
CA GLU A 223 -0.68 13.73 19.76
C GLU A 223 -0.67 13.03 18.39
N PRO A 224 0.38 12.24 18.09
CA PRO A 224 0.51 11.58 16.78
C PRO A 224 -0.64 10.62 16.45
N ILE A 225 -1.25 10.04 17.45
CA ILE A 225 -2.41 9.17 17.32
C ILE A 225 -3.57 9.80 18.08
N ALA A 226 -4.61 10.15 17.37
CA ALA A 226 -5.80 10.76 17.97
C ALA A 226 -6.42 9.84 19.04
N ASN A 227 -6.77 10.41 20.19
CA ASN A 227 -7.42 9.70 21.31
C ASN A 227 -6.60 8.53 21.90
N LEU A 228 -5.28 8.52 21.73
CA LEU A 228 -4.43 7.48 22.29
C LEU A 228 -4.44 7.51 23.83
N LYS A 229 -4.41 8.72 24.41
CA LYS A 229 -4.49 8.87 25.86
C LYS A 229 -5.96 8.76 26.29
N PRO A 230 -6.30 7.86 27.24
CA PRO A 230 -7.63 7.82 27.78
C PRO A 230 -7.96 9.18 28.43
N ARG A 231 -9.18 9.65 28.22
CA ARG A 231 -9.68 10.81 28.97
C ARG A 231 -9.56 10.45 30.46
N ALA A 232 -8.93 11.33 31.24
CA ALA A 232 -8.66 11.09 32.65
C ALA A 232 -9.91 10.54 33.37
N SER A 233 -10.00 9.22 33.48
CA SER A 233 -10.93 8.56 34.36
C SER A 233 -10.20 8.44 35.71
N LYS A 234 -10.86 8.82 36.78
CA LYS A 234 -10.29 8.78 38.13
C LYS A 234 -10.10 7.34 38.66
N ILE A 235 -10.41 6.32 37.88
CA ILE A 235 -10.43 4.93 38.32
C ILE A 235 -9.84 4.08 37.19
N GLU A 236 -8.59 3.63 37.32
CA GLU A 236 -7.89 2.72 36.41
C GLU A 236 -8.71 1.45 36.12
N GLN A 237 -9.37 0.90 37.14
CA GLN A 237 -10.25 -0.27 37.03
C GLN A 237 -11.51 -0.02 36.17
N ALA A 238 -11.92 1.22 35.95
CA ALA A 238 -13.12 1.52 35.18
C ALA A 238 -12.92 1.29 33.67
N GLU A 239 -11.70 1.41 33.15
CA GLU A 239 -11.43 1.14 31.73
C GLU A 239 -11.47 -0.36 31.44
N ASP A 240 -10.93 -1.21 32.31
CA ASP A 240 -10.98 -2.67 32.15
C ASP A 240 -12.43 -3.19 32.24
N LEU A 241 -13.21 -2.66 33.15
CA LEU A 241 -14.64 -2.99 33.28
C LEU A 241 -15.43 -2.53 32.05
N LYS A 242 -15.12 -1.37 31.52
CA LYS A 242 -15.73 -0.83 30.30
C LYS A 242 -15.41 -1.70 29.08
N LEU A 243 -14.14 -2.09 28.92
CA LEU A 243 -13.72 -2.98 27.83
C LEU A 243 -14.38 -4.35 27.94
N SER A 244 -14.39 -4.96 29.13
CA SER A 244 -15.05 -6.25 29.36
C SER A 244 -16.55 -6.18 29.08
N PHE A 245 -17.20 -5.09 29.47
CA PHE A 245 -18.62 -4.86 29.20
C PHE A 245 -18.88 -4.70 27.68
N LEU A 246 -18.07 -3.90 26.97
CA LEU A 246 -18.17 -3.75 25.51
C LEU A 246 -17.94 -5.07 24.78
N GLN A 247 -16.96 -5.87 25.20
CA GLN A 247 -16.73 -7.20 24.64
C GLN A 247 -17.95 -8.11 24.81
N SER A 248 -18.56 -8.10 26.01
CA SER A 248 -19.78 -8.89 26.24
C SER A 248 -20.96 -8.46 25.39
N LEU A 249 -21.13 -7.16 25.17
CA LEU A 249 -22.14 -6.62 24.25
C LEU A 249 -21.85 -7.01 22.79
N ASN A 250 -20.60 -6.90 22.37
CA ASN A 250 -20.16 -7.25 21.02
C ASN A 250 -20.39 -8.74 20.75
N GLN A 251 -20.05 -9.63 21.69
CA GLN A 251 -20.31 -11.06 21.56
C GLN A 251 -21.80 -11.37 21.44
N ARG A 252 -22.64 -10.73 22.23
CA ARG A 252 -24.11 -10.88 22.11
C ARG A 252 -24.60 -10.38 20.75
N HIS A 253 -24.02 -9.28 20.25
CA HIS A 253 -24.40 -8.71 18.97
C HIS A 253 -23.98 -9.59 17.79
N LEU A 254 -22.87 -10.34 17.92
CA LEU A 254 -22.39 -11.30 16.92
C LEU A 254 -23.27 -12.57 16.87
N GLN A 255 -23.92 -12.96 17.95
CA GLN A 255 -24.77 -14.14 17.98
C GLN A 255 -25.85 -14.05 16.89
N GLY A 256 -25.90 -15.03 16.01
CA GLY A 256 -26.77 -15.06 14.84
C GLY A 256 -26.35 -14.16 13.68
N ARG A 257 -25.14 -13.58 13.74
CA ARG A 257 -24.55 -12.73 12.70
C ARG A 257 -23.09 -13.08 12.40
N GLU A 258 -22.71 -14.32 12.64
CA GLU A 258 -21.33 -14.82 12.52
C GLU A 258 -20.78 -14.71 11.08
N SER A 259 -21.66 -14.59 10.10
CA SER A 259 -21.27 -14.37 8.68
C SER A 259 -21.04 -12.90 8.33
N ASN A 260 -21.25 -11.97 9.28
CA ASN A 260 -21.04 -10.54 9.02
C ASN A 260 -19.60 -10.12 9.30
N SER A 261 -18.75 -10.24 8.27
CA SER A 261 -17.32 -9.91 8.36
C SER A 261 -17.06 -8.41 8.67
N GLU A 262 -17.95 -7.50 8.30
CA GLU A 262 -17.80 -6.07 8.62
C GLU A 262 -18.01 -5.81 10.10
N LEU A 263 -19.00 -6.47 10.73
CA LEU A 263 -19.23 -6.37 12.17
C LEU A 263 -18.04 -6.93 12.96
N GLU A 264 -17.54 -8.08 12.57
CA GLU A 264 -16.34 -8.67 13.18
C GLU A 264 -15.12 -7.76 13.04
N ALA A 265 -14.87 -7.24 11.84
CA ALA A 265 -13.78 -6.30 11.58
C ALA A 265 -13.88 -5.03 12.45
N ARG A 266 -15.09 -4.51 12.65
CA ARG A 266 -15.34 -3.36 13.51
C ARG A 266 -15.04 -3.64 14.97
N ILE A 267 -15.45 -4.80 15.49
CA ILE A 267 -15.16 -5.22 16.86
C ILE A 267 -13.64 -5.29 17.07
N ARG A 268 -12.91 -5.93 16.14
CA ARG A 268 -11.45 -6.02 16.19
C ARG A 268 -10.74 -4.67 16.11
N SER A 269 -11.30 -3.72 15.37
CA SER A 269 -10.76 -2.36 15.32
C SER A 269 -10.83 -1.66 16.69
N TYR A 270 -11.89 -1.91 17.47
CA TYR A 270 -11.97 -1.40 18.85
C TYR A 270 -11.01 -2.12 19.80
N GLU A 271 -10.84 -3.43 19.66
CA GLU A 271 -9.86 -4.20 20.43
C GLU A 271 -8.43 -3.74 20.16
N LEU A 272 -8.10 -3.52 18.89
CA LEU A 272 -6.80 -2.96 18.49
C LEU A 272 -6.61 -1.56 19.08
N ALA A 273 -7.63 -0.69 19.01
CA ALA A 273 -7.55 0.65 19.58
C ALA A 273 -7.29 0.62 21.09
N ALA A 274 -7.93 -0.30 21.83
CA ALA A 274 -7.69 -0.49 23.24
C ALA A 274 -6.25 -0.98 23.51
N ASN A 275 -5.76 -1.95 22.75
CA ASN A 275 -4.39 -2.44 22.84
C ASN A 275 -3.37 -1.34 22.53
N MET A 276 -3.66 -0.49 21.53
CA MET A 276 -2.81 0.66 21.19
C MET A 276 -2.70 1.65 22.35
N GLN A 277 -3.76 1.89 23.12
CA GLN A 277 -3.70 2.79 24.27
C GLN A 277 -2.68 2.31 25.32
N MET A 278 -2.47 1.01 25.42
CA MET A 278 -1.49 0.42 26.34
C MET A 278 -0.06 0.40 25.78
N HIS A 279 0.11 0.14 24.49
CA HIS A 279 1.42 -0.17 23.91
C HIS A 279 1.98 0.91 22.97
N ALA A 280 1.13 1.71 22.32
CA ALA A 280 1.60 2.72 21.37
C ALA A 280 2.22 3.99 22.01
N PRO A 281 1.93 4.40 23.27
CA PRO A 281 2.58 5.57 23.85
C PRO A 281 4.10 5.49 23.84
N GLU A 282 4.68 4.31 24.02
CA GLU A 282 6.12 4.11 23.96
C GLU A 282 6.69 4.30 22.56
N SER A 283 5.95 3.85 21.54
CA SER A 283 6.38 3.92 20.12
C SER A 283 6.38 5.34 19.54
N VAL A 284 5.70 6.27 20.18
CA VAL A 284 5.61 7.68 19.73
C VAL A 284 6.32 8.65 20.68
N ASP A 285 7.02 8.14 21.69
CA ASP A 285 7.76 8.93 22.68
C ASP A 285 9.16 9.27 22.16
N LEU A 286 9.29 10.39 21.45
CA LEU A 286 10.54 10.86 20.88
C LEU A 286 11.58 11.23 21.97
N GLU A 287 11.19 11.47 23.22
CA GLU A 287 12.13 11.79 24.28
C GLU A 287 13.02 10.60 24.64
N LYS A 288 12.56 9.39 24.42
CA LYS A 288 13.32 8.15 24.63
C LYS A 288 14.33 7.85 23.53
N GLU A 289 14.29 8.55 22.40
CA GLU A 289 15.21 8.32 21.30
C GLU A 289 16.64 8.74 21.67
N PRO A 290 17.65 7.95 21.24
CA PRO A 290 19.05 8.28 21.42
C PRO A 290 19.41 9.64 20.79
N ALA A 291 20.36 10.34 21.41
CA ALA A 291 20.85 11.62 20.87
C ALA A 291 21.37 11.51 19.43
N SER A 292 21.96 10.35 19.08
CA SER A 292 22.41 10.07 17.70
C SER A 292 21.28 10.02 16.70
N THR A 293 20.13 9.48 17.07
CA THR A 293 18.92 9.45 16.24
C THR A 293 18.35 10.86 16.11
N LYS A 294 18.19 11.59 17.23
CA LYS A 294 17.70 12.97 17.22
C LYS A 294 18.55 13.93 16.37
N ALA A 295 19.87 13.67 16.29
CA ALA A 295 20.80 14.48 15.50
C ALA A 295 20.67 14.28 13.97
N LEU A 296 19.92 13.29 13.50
CA LEU A 296 19.67 13.05 12.08
C LEU A 296 18.53 13.92 11.52
N TYR A 297 17.74 14.51 12.38
CA TYR A 297 16.58 15.36 12.09
C TYR A 297 16.72 16.76 12.71
#